data_8410eb2b17a6c6dfebc2ebca2a07139f
#
_entry.id   8410eb2b17a6c6dfebc2ebca2a07139f
#
_cell.length_a   1.000
_cell.length_b   1.000
_cell.length_c   1.000
_cell.angle_alpha   90.00
_cell.angle_beta   90.00
_cell.angle_gamma   90.00
#
_symmetry.space_group_name_H-M   'P 1'
#
loop_
_entity.id
_entity.type
_entity.pdbx_description
1 polymer ?
#
loop_
_entity_poly.entity_id
_entity_poly.type
_entity_poly.pdbx_seq_one_letter_code
_entity_poly.pdbx_strand_id
1 'polypeptide(L)'
;MKRILVAATIGAASVVVLAPGIAHAGEAGYLARISVDYGLDIYDEREALALGYAVCDELRAGKPREVVADRMFLKVLDMTRTHADGIAFSAQRELCPETAQ
;
A
#
# COMPACT_ATOMS: atom_id res chain seq x y z
N MET A 1 -2.16 18.83 -40.65
CA MET A 1 -2.27 18.54 -40.07
C MET A 1 -2.12 17.77 -39.61
N LYS A 2 -1.99 17.32 -39.36
CA LYS A 2 -1.91 16.57 -38.88
C LYS A 2 -1.30 16.25 -37.99
N ARG A 3 -0.68 16.26 -37.65
CA ARG A 3 -0.01 15.90 -36.87
C ARG A 3 -0.35 15.67 -35.76
N ILE A 4 -0.76 15.97 -35.39
CA ILE A 4 -1.36 15.94 -34.35
C ILE A 4 -1.59 14.73 -33.77
N LEU A 5 -2.13 13.98 -34.36
CA LEU A 5 -2.49 12.84 -33.92
C LEU A 5 -1.47 12.03 -33.36
N VAL A 6 -0.51 12.02 -33.83
CA VAL A 6 0.56 11.24 -33.42
C VAL A 6 0.95 11.41 -32.00
N ALA A 7 1.00 12.58 -31.61
CA ALA A 7 1.39 12.87 -30.27
C ALA A 7 0.52 12.18 -29.25
N ALA A 8 -0.69 12.21 -29.51
CA ALA A 8 -1.61 11.62 -28.59
C ALA A 8 -1.32 10.17 -28.39
N THR A 9 -1.00 9.56 -29.43
CA THR A 9 -0.77 8.16 -29.37
C THR A 9 0.35 7.81 -28.47
N ILE A 10 1.37 8.49 -28.59
CA ILE A 10 2.52 8.21 -27.81
C ILE A 10 2.30 8.36 -26.35
N GLY A 11 1.72 9.41 -25.96
CA GLY A 11 1.51 9.65 -24.57
C GLY A 11 0.69 8.58 -23.91
N ALA A 12 -0.33 8.20 -24.55
CA ALA A 12 -1.22 7.22 -23.99
C ALA A 12 -0.52 5.91 -23.72
N ALA A 13 0.23 5.46 -24.66
CA ALA A 13 0.89 4.19 -24.50
C ALA A 13 1.85 4.17 -23.33
N SER A 14 2.60 5.19 -23.22
CA SER A 14 3.60 5.23 -22.16
C SER A 14 2.98 5.19 -20.78
N VAL A 15 1.96 5.94 -20.61
CA VAL A 15 1.32 6.03 -19.31
C VAL A 15 0.78 4.71 -18.85
N VAL A 16 0.17 4.00 -19.73
CA VAL A 16 -0.41 2.72 -19.36
C VAL A 16 0.62 1.76 -18.83
N VAL A 17 1.76 1.73 -19.46
CA VAL A 17 2.80 0.80 -19.05
C VAL A 17 3.34 1.14 -17.67
N LEU A 18 3.54 2.39 -17.40
CA LEU A 18 4.15 2.78 -16.15
C LEU A 18 3.27 2.55 -14.92
N ALA A 19 2.00 2.79 -15.05
CA ALA A 19 1.12 2.68 -13.91
C ALA A 19 1.13 1.32 -13.23
N PRO A 20 1.02 0.22 -13.94
CA PRO A 20 1.07 -1.10 -13.30
C PRO A 20 2.39 -1.37 -12.63
N GLY A 21 3.48 -0.91 -13.21
CA GLY A 21 4.78 -1.11 -12.61
C GLY A 21 4.92 -0.43 -11.27
N ILE A 22 4.40 0.77 -11.17
CA ILE A 22 4.46 1.52 -9.92
C ILE A 22 3.65 0.84 -8.84
N ALA A 23 2.48 0.34 -9.18
CA ALA A 23 1.64 -0.36 -8.21
C ALA A 23 2.34 -1.60 -7.68
N HIS A 24 2.96 -2.36 -8.56
CA HIS A 24 3.68 -3.55 -8.13
C HIS A 24 4.86 -3.21 -7.23
N ALA A 25 5.55 -2.12 -7.52
CA ALA A 25 6.67 -1.71 -6.72
C ALA A 25 6.24 -1.36 -5.30
N GLY A 26 5.13 -0.68 -5.16
CA GLY A 26 4.60 -0.33 -3.85
C GLY A 26 4.22 -1.56 -3.04
N GLU A 27 3.59 -2.52 -3.69
CA GLU A 27 3.21 -3.76 -3.01
C GLU A 27 4.43 -4.54 -2.57
N ALA A 28 5.43 -4.65 -3.43
CA ALA A 28 6.65 -5.36 -3.06
C ALA A 28 7.33 -4.68 -1.89
N GLY A 29 7.37 -3.36 -1.88
CA GLY A 29 7.96 -2.60 -0.79
C GLY A 29 7.23 -2.82 0.51
N TYR A 30 5.91 -2.84 0.46
CA TYR A 30 5.11 -3.09 1.64
C TYR A 30 5.39 -4.48 2.22
N LEU A 31 5.34 -5.51 1.37
CA LEU A 31 5.58 -6.87 1.82
C LEU A 31 6.99 -7.04 2.40
N ALA A 32 7.96 -6.45 1.75
CA ALA A 32 9.33 -6.54 2.24
C ALA A 32 9.47 -5.85 3.60
N ARG A 33 8.84 -4.72 3.76
CA ARG A 33 8.97 -3.97 5.01
C ARG A 33 8.33 -4.70 6.18
N ILE A 34 7.12 -5.24 6.01
CA ILE A 34 6.49 -5.93 7.14
C ILE A 34 7.22 -7.22 7.47
N SER A 35 7.83 -7.85 6.48
CA SER A 35 8.57 -9.09 6.70
C SER A 35 9.94 -8.82 7.31
N VAL A 36 10.71 -7.94 6.71
CA VAL A 36 12.09 -7.71 7.13
C VAL A 36 12.18 -6.79 8.35
N ASP A 37 11.52 -5.66 8.30
CA ASP A 37 11.65 -4.68 9.37
C ASP A 37 10.85 -5.04 10.61
N TYR A 38 9.73 -5.73 10.45
CA TYR A 38 8.85 -6.03 11.57
C TYR A 38 8.74 -7.51 11.89
N GLY A 39 9.42 -8.35 11.11
CA GLY A 39 9.49 -9.78 11.40
C GLY A 39 8.19 -10.54 11.25
N LEU A 40 7.30 -10.02 10.41
CA LEU A 40 6.01 -10.67 10.21
C LEU A 40 6.14 -11.81 9.21
N ASP A 41 5.67 -12.99 9.59
CA ASP A 41 5.67 -14.12 8.68
C ASP A 41 4.50 -14.00 7.71
N ILE A 42 4.80 -13.98 6.43
CA ILE A 42 3.77 -13.86 5.41
C ILE A 42 3.49 -15.22 4.81
N TYR A 43 2.34 -15.80 5.18
CA TYR A 43 1.95 -17.09 4.64
C TYR A 43 1.11 -16.94 3.37
N ASP A 44 0.43 -15.81 3.23
CA ASP A 44 -0.41 -15.53 2.08
C ASP A 44 -0.25 -14.06 1.73
N GLU A 45 0.43 -13.79 0.62
CA GLU A 45 0.70 -12.40 0.23
C GLU A 45 -0.57 -11.64 -0.08
N ARG A 46 -1.55 -12.32 -0.64
CA ARG A 46 -2.81 -11.67 -0.97
C ARG A 46 -3.52 -11.18 0.28
N GLU A 47 -3.49 -12.00 1.32
CA GLU A 47 -4.10 -11.63 2.59
C GLU A 47 -3.35 -10.47 3.23
N ALA A 48 -2.02 -10.52 3.20
CA ALA A 48 -1.21 -9.43 3.73
C ALA A 48 -1.47 -8.12 3.00
N LEU A 49 -1.62 -8.18 1.68
CA LEU A 49 -1.92 -7.00 0.88
C LEU A 49 -3.32 -6.47 1.16
N ALA A 50 -4.29 -7.37 1.33
CA ALA A 50 -5.65 -6.95 1.65
C ALA A 50 -5.67 -6.17 2.95
N LEU A 51 -4.90 -6.61 3.92
CA LEU A 51 -4.80 -5.93 5.19
C LEU A 51 -4.18 -4.53 5.02
N GLY A 52 -3.12 -4.45 4.22
CA GLY A 52 -2.49 -3.16 3.95
C GLY A 52 -3.43 -2.19 3.24
N TYR A 53 -4.19 -2.66 2.27
CA TYR A 53 -5.13 -1.80 1.58
C TYR A 53 -6.29 -1.39 2.47
N ALA A 54 -6.72 -2.26 3.39
CA ALA A 54 -7.75 -1.90 4.36
C ALA A 54 -7.27 -0.77 5.27
N VAL A 55 -5.99 -0.81 5.65
CA VAL A 55 -5.40 0.29 6.42
C VAL A 55 -5.48 1.59 5.61
N CYS A 56 -5.11 1.52 4.34
CA CYS A 56 -5.14 2.71 3.49
C CYS A 56 -6.55 3.30 3.35
N ASP A 57 -7.55 2.44 3.26
CA ASP A 57 -8.92 2.92 3.17
C ASP A 57 -9.31 3.73 4.41
N GLU A 58 -8.91 3.27 5.58
CA GLU A 58 -9.22 4.00 6.81
C GLU A 58 -8.41 5.30 6.92
N LEU A 59 -7.15 5.27 6.50
CA LEU A 59 -6.35 6.49 6.50
C LEU A 59 -6.93 7.53 5.55
N ARG A 60 -7.41 7.09 4.39
CA ARG A 60 -8.01 8.01 3.44
C ARG A 60 -9.34 8.57 3.94
N ALA A 61 -9.99 7.84 4.85
CA ALA A 61 -11.20 8.33 5.47
C ALA A 61 -10.91 9.32 6.60
N GLY A 62 -9.63 9.60 6.85
CA GLY A 62 -9.24 10.62 7.82
C GLY A 62 -8.87 10.10 9.18
N LYS A 63 -8.79 8.81 9.37
CA LYS A 63 -8.44 8.27 10.69
C LYS A 63 -6.95 8.35 10.92
N PRO A 64 -6.52 8.72 12.12
CA PRO A 64 -5.10 8.73 12.45
C PRO A 64 -4.52 7.32 12.40
N ARG A 65 -3.26 7.23 12.02
CA ARG A 65 -2.62 5.92 11.88
C ARG A 65 -2.66 5.12 13.18
N GLU A 66 -2.49 5.78 14.31
CA GLU A 66 -2.50 5.11 15.61
C GLU A 66 -3.85 4.45 15.89
N VAL A 67 -4.92 5.12 15.48
CA VAL A 67 -6.26 4.57 15.67
C VAL A 67 -6.47 3.36 14.78
N VAL A 68 -5.98 3.43 13.55
CA VAL A 68 -6.09 2.31 12.62
C VAL A 68 -5.31 1.11 13.15
N ALA A 69 -4.10 1.33 13.66
CA ALA A 69 -3.29 0.27 14.23
C ALA A 69 -3.97 -0.35 15.46
N ASP A 70 -4.55 0.48 16.32
CA ASP A 70 -5.26 -0.02 17.50
C ASP A 70 -6.42 -0.93 17.12
N ARG A 71 -7.20 -0.51 16.14
CA ARG A 71 -8.33 -1.31 15.71
C ARG A 71 -7.89 -2.64 15.13
N MET A 72 -6.82 -2.63 14.36
CA MET A 72 -6.28 -3.85 13.79
C MET A 72 -5.79 -4.79 14.89
N PHE A 73 -5.07 -4.24 15.85
CA PHE A 73 -4.58 -5.03 16.99
C PHE A 73 -5.72 -5.71 17.74
N LEU A 74 -6.82 -5.00 17.92
CA LEU A 74 -7.95 -5.54 18.66
C LEU A 74 -8.78 -6.55 17.87
N LYS A 75 -8.78 -6.45 16.55
CA LYS A 75 -9.65 -7.27 15.72
C LYS A 75 -8.98 -8.49 15.12
N VAL A 76 -7.68 -8.43 14.90
CA VAL A 76 -6.99 -9.56 14.26
C VAL A 76 -6.40 -10.45 15.33
N LEU A 77 -6.80 -11.70 15.28
CA LEU A 77 -6.36 -12.68 16.27
C LEU A 77 -4.86 -12.90 16.17
N ASP A 78 -4.23 -13.02 17.32
CA ASP A 78 -2.80 -13.30 17.42
C ASP A 78 -1.88 -12.21 16.83
N MET A 79 -2.41 -11.03 16.60
CA MET A 79 -1.58 -9.93 16.11
C MET A 79 -0.92 -9.24 17.31
N THR A 80 0.39 -9.00 17.23
CA THR A 80 1.08 -8.25 18.27
C THR A 80 0.95 -6.77 18.00
N ARG A 81 1.20 -5.95 19.02
CA ARG A 81 1.18 -4.51 18.85
C ARG A 81 2.25 -4.07 17.83
N THR A 82 3.43 -4.67 17.90
CA THR A 82 4.50 -4.35 16.97
C THR A 82 4.08 -4.63 15.53
N HIS A 83 3.42 -5.76 15.32
CA HIS A 83 2.96 -6.09 13.97
C HIS A 83 1.87 -5.14 13.50
N ALA A 84 0.94 -4.76 14.37
CA ALA A 84 -0.12 -3.83 13.99
C ALA A 84 0.46 -2.47 13.61
N ASP A 85 1.36 -1.96 14.43
CA ASP A 85 2.01 -0.68 14.15
C ASP A 85 2.83 -0.76 12.87
N GLY A 86 3.55 -1.86 12.70
CA GLY A 86 4.38 -2.06 11.52
C GLY A 86 3.58 -2.15 10.24
N ILE A 87 2.45 -2.85 10.27
CA ILE A 87 1.58 -2.96 9.11
C ILE A 87 1.00 -1.59 8.76
N ALA A 88 0.51 -0.86 9.76
CA ALA A 88 -0.07 0.46 9.51
C ALA A 88 0.97 1.44 8.96
N PHE A 89 2.16 1.45 9.53
CA PHE A 89 3.23 2.31 9.06
C PHE A 89 3.67 1.93 7.64
N SER A 90 3.85 0.65 7.40
CA SER A 90 4.32 0.17 6.09
C SER A 90 3.30 0.42 5.00
N ALA A 91 2.02 0.19 5.30
CA ALA A 91 0.96 0.45 4.34
C ALA A 91 0.92 1.93 3.98
N GLN A 92 0.98 2.80 4.98
CA GLN A 92 0.95 4.23 4.73
C GLN A 92 2.12 4.66 3.86
N ARG A 93 3.30 4.13 4.15
CA ARG A 93 4.49 4.55 3.43
C ARG A 93 4.56 4.00 2.02
N GLU A 94 4.15 2.75 1.82
CA GLU A 94 4.36 2.07 0.55
C GLU A 94 3.13 2.02 -0.33
N LEU A 95 1.95 1.90 0.25
CA LEU A 95 0.71 1.74 -0.52
C LEU A 95 -0.08 3.04 -0.66
N CYS A 96 -0.02 3.90 0.32
CA CYS A 96 -0.80 5.15 0.28
C CYS A 96 -0.02 6.30 0.92
N PRO A 97 1.14 6.64 0.34
CA PRO A 97 1.99 7.68 0.92
C PRO A 97 1.33 9.05 0.98
N GLU A 98 0.34 9.29 0.13
CA GLU A 98 -0.36 10.57 0.15
C GLU A 98 -1.09 10.79 1.47
N THR A 99 -1.35 9.74 2.24
CA THR A 99 -2.07 9.88 3.51
C THR A 99 -1.16 10.34 4.65
N ALA A 100 0.12 10.41 4.43
CA ALA A 100 1.08 10.79 5.47
C ALA A 100 1.26 12.29 5.61
N GLN A 101 0.54 13.08 4.88
CA GLN A 101 0.68 14.54 4.91
C GLN A 101 0.02 15.20 6.09
#